data_d7d84bd56367c4c3d5d603b50b76c2d3
#
_entry.id   d7d84bd56367c4c3d5d603b50b76c2d3
#
_cell.length_a   1.000
_cell.length_b   1.000
_cell.length_c   1.000
_cell.angle_alpha   90.00
_cell.angle_beta   90.00
_cell.angle_gamma   90.00
#
_symmetry.space_group_name_H-M   'P 1'
#
loop_
_entity.id
_entity.type
_entity.pdbx_description
1 polymer ?
#
loop_
_entity_poly.entity_id
_entity_poly.type
_entity_poly.pdbx_seq_one_letter_code
_entity_poly.pdbx_strand_id
1 'polypeptide(L)'
;MNKPLSINKSLSLVLITGLLSLMIGCASTTYDLPPVTDSDTSGEPEPAQTYPAGEPAPSIDSEEADVQVPEPVPSTNPAVTSLTNQARAQYNTRDYQTAIATAERGLRIDRRSPELYLIIAQSYVQLAMPQRAEQFVQQGLRYSQAGSAVAEALLRVRDAVSSGF
;
A
#
# COMPACT_ATOMS: atom_id res chain seq x y z
N MET A 1 -49.28 11.09 18.83
CA MET A 1 -48.91 11.87 20.01
C MET A 1 -47.54 11.37 20.46
N ASN A 2 -46.49 12.06 20.00
CA ASN A 2 -45.09 11.66 20.28
C ASN A 2 -44.59 12.49 21.44
N LYS A 3 -44.32 11.86 22.61
CA LYS A 3 -43.67 12.51 23.75
C LYS A 3 -42.19 12.65 23.46
N PRO A 4 -41.58 13.84 23.54
CA PRO A 4 -40.14 13.98 23.47
C PRO A 4 -39.49 13.43 24.74
N LEU A 5 -38.51 12.53 24.56
CA LEU A 5 -37.65 12.05 25.65
C LEU A 5 -36.83 13.23 26.16
N SER A 6 -37.15 13.68 27.34
CA SER A 6 -36.33 14.64 28.09
C SER A 6 -35.08 13.92 28.60
N ILE A 7 -34.00 13.98 27.83
CA ILE A 7 -32.67 13.49 28.24
C ILE A 7 -32.18 14.46 29.32
N ASN A 8 -32.07 13.98 30.56
CA ASN A 8 -31.59 14.73 31.70
C ASN A 8 -30.18 15.31 31.41
N LYS A 9 -30.08 16.63 31.36
CA LYS A 9 -28.82 17.37 31.15
C LYS A 9 -27.71 16.96 32.11
N SER A 10 -28.04 16.47 33.30
CA SER A 10 -27.10 15.97 34.30
C SER A 10 -26.44 14.64 33.86
N LEU A 11 -27.17 13.76 33.16
CA LEU A 11 -26.62 12.49 32.69
C LEU A 11 -25.64 12.71 31.53
N SER A 12 -25.89 13.69 30.68
CA SER A 12 -25.01 14.07 29.59
C SER A 12 -23.68 14.66 30.08
N LEU A 13 -23.74 15.45 31.17
CA LEU A 13 -22.55 16.07 31.77
C LEU A 13 -21.59 15.03 32.40
N VAL A 14 -22.14 14.00 33.04
CA VAL A 14 -21.38 12.93 33.69
C VAL A 14 -20.68 12.06 32.61
N LEU A 15 -21.31 11.83 31.45
CA LEU A 15 -20.77 11.07 30.36
C LEU A 15 -19.61 11.80 29.66
N ILE A 16 -19.68 13.13 29.55
CA ILE A 16 -18.62 13.95 28.94
C ILE A 16 -17.40 14.06 29.86
N THR A 17 -17.59 14.15 31.19
CA THR A 17 -16.45 14.18 32.12
C THR A 17 -15.73 12.83 32.25
N GLY A 18 -16.44 11.73 32.07
CA GLY A 18 -15.84 10.38 32.07
C GLY A 18 -14.95 10.10 30.83
N LEU A 19 -15.26 10.67 29.68
CA LEU A 19 -14.54 10.46 28.44
C LEU A 19 -13.22 11.26 28.36
N LEU A 20 -13.08 12.32 29.16
CA LEU A 20 -11.89 13.18 29.13
C LEU A 20 -10.72 12.66 29.96
N SER A 21 -10.93 11.65 30.81
CA SER A 21 -9.89 11.10 31.70
C SER A 21 -9.03 9.98 31.11
N LEU A 22 -9.25 9.56 29.85
CA LEU A 22 -8.53 8.43 29.23
C LEU A 22 -7.33 8.83 28.36
N MET A 23 -6.93 10.10 28.33
CA MET A 23 -5.86 10.59 27.42
C MET A 23 -4.51 10.86 28.11
N ILE A 24 -4.17 10.15 29.18
CA ILE A 24 -2.84 10.29 29.81
C ILE A 24 -2.12 8.95 29.75
N GLY A 25 -1.32 8.74 28.70
CA GLY A 25 -0.56 7.51 28.58
C GLY A 25 0.32 7.42 27.31
N CYS A 26 1.06 8.48 26.96
CA CYS A 26 2.23 8.31 26.07
C CYS A 26 3.48 8.17 26.93
N ALA A 27 3.82 6.95 27.33
CA ALA A 27 5.13 6.63 27.83
C ALA A 27 6.08 6.54 26.64
N SER A 28 6.89 7.57 26.42
CA SER A 28 8.04 7.52 25.51
C SER A 28 9.10 6.62 26.15
N THR A 29 9.24 5.41 25.64
CA THR A 29 10.40 4.58 25.93
C THR A 29 11.59 5.14 25.14
N THR A 30 12.45 5.87 25.83
CA THR A 30 13.79 6.19 25.33
C THR A 30 14.59 4.90 25.30
N TYR A 31 14.89 4.41 24.10
CA TYR A 31 15.87 3.34 23.91
C TYR A 31 17.26 3.94 24.18
N ASP A 32 17.85 3.53 25.29
CA ASP A 32 19.25 3.78 25.61
C ASP A 32 20.08 2.90 24.65
N LEU A 33 20.74 3.53 23.68
CA LEU A 33 21.67 2.86 22.78
C LEU A 33 22.94 2.56 23.59
N PRO A 34 23.48 1.34 23.57
CA PRO A 34 24.75 1.03 24.22
C PRO A 34 25.86 1.88 23.59
N PRO A 35 26.85 2.33 24.37
CA PRO A 35 27.94 3.15 23.88
C PRO A 35 28.72 2.38 22.81
N VAL A 36 28.88 3.02 21.65
CA VAL A 36 29.79 2.54 20.59
C VAL A 36 31.19 2.66 21.13
N THR A 37 31.82 1.53 21.42
CA THR A 37 33.23 1.50 21.74
C THR A 37 34.02 1.79 20.46
N ASP A 38 34.61 2.96 20.36
CA ASP A 38 35.60 3.28 19.34
C ASP A 38 36.80 2.35 19.53
N SER A 39 36.85 1.30 18.72
CA SER A 39 38.06 0.53 18.56
C SER A 39 38.92 1.20 17.51
N ASP A 40 39.85 2.04 17.97
CA ASP A 40 41.03 2.42 17.22
C ASP A 40 41.72 1.14 16.73
N THR A 41 41.60 0.90 15.43
CA THR A 41 42.52 0.00 14.73
C THR A 41 43.13 0.79 13.60
N SER A 42 44.29 1.37 13.91
CA SER A 42 45.31 1.74 12.93
C SER A 42 45.66 0.49 12.09
N GLY A 43 45.09 0.38 10.92
CA GLY A 43 45.41 -0.60 9.89
C GLY A 43 46.02 0.13 8.70
N GLU A 44 47.29 -0.12 8.56
CA GLU A 44 48.23 0.06 7.48
C GLU A 44 47.60 0.12 6.06
N PRO A 45 48.02 1.04 5.17
CA PRO A 45 47.51 1.12 3.82
C PRO A 45 48.03 -0.07 2.99
N GLU A 46 47.13 -0.90 2.56
CA GLU A 46 47.37 -1.98 1.62
C GLU A 46 47.68 -1.41 0.23
N PRO A 47 48.69 -1.93 -0.49
CA PRO A 47 49.18 -1.33 -1.75
C PRO A 47 48.16 -1.50 -2.86
N ALA A 48 47.96 -0.43 -3.61
CA ALA A 48 47.16 -0.32 -4.82
C ALA A 48 47.45 -1.48 -5.80
N GLN A 49 46.48 -2.33 -6.04
CA GLN A 49 46.54 -3.28 -7.15
C GLN A 49 46.33 -2.53 -8.47
N THR A 50 47.41 -2.40 -9.20
CA THR A 50 47.45 -1.90 -10.57
C THR A 50 46.76 -2.91 -11.48
N TYR A 51 45.57 -2.55 -12.00
CA TYR A 51 44.93 -3.32 -13.07
C TYR A 51 45.66 -2.99 -14.39
N PRO A 52 46.10 -3.99 -15.16
CA PRO A 52 46.68 -3.75 -16.48
C PRO A 52 45.60 -3.23 -17.45
N ALA A 53 45.89 -2.09 -18.04
CA ALA A 53 45.16 -1.57 -19.16
C ALA A 53 45.33 -2.45 -20.37
N GLY A 54 44.23 -2.78 -21.04
CA GLY A 54 44.31 -3.16 -22.43
C GLY A 54 43.62 -4.45 -22.84
N GLU A 55 42.32 -4.33 -23.12
CA GLU A 55 41.76 -5.10 -24.25
C GLU A 55 40.61 -4.24 -24.84
N PRO A 56 40.58 -3.99 -26.14
CA PRO A 56 39.51 -3.22 -26.78
C PRO A 56 38.24 -4.04 -26.75
N ALA A 57 37.17 -3.43 -26.19
CA ALA A 57 35.84 -3.98 -26.20
C ALA A 57 35.40 -4.32 -27.64
N PRO A 58 34.79 -5.49 -27.87
CA PRO A 58 34.17 -5.79 -29.16
C PRO A 58 33.00 -4.82 -29.36
N SER A 59 33.00 -4.20 -30.54
CA SER A 59 31.89 -3.40 -31.02
C SER A 59 30.63 -4.26 -31.06
N ILE A 60 29.71 -4.03 -30.17
CA ILE A 60 28.38 -4.62 -30.25
C ILE A 60 27.65 -3.82 -31.32
N ASP A 61 27.50 -4.44 -32.51
CA ASP A 61 26.54 -3.99 -33.51
C ASP A 61 25.20 -3.79 -32.81
N SER A 62 24.68 -2.57 -32.91
CA SER A 62 23.34 -2.24 -32.47
C SER A 62 22.35 -2.92 -33.39
N GLU A 63 22.06 -4.18 -33.09
CA GLU A 63 20.83 -4.80 -33.52
C GLU A 63 19.72 -4.08 -32.74
N GLU A 64 18.91 -3.28 -33.42
CA GLU A 64 17.67 -2.75 -32.92
C GLU A 64 16.82 -3.92 -32.42
N ALA A 65 17.06 -4.29 -31.17
CA ALA A 65 16.13 -5.15 -30.45
C ALA A 65 14.84 -4.35 -30.34
N ASP A 66 13.86 -4.76 -31.11
CA ASP A 66 12.44 -4.41 -30.93
C ASP A 66 12.14 -4.54 -29.42
N VAL A 67 12.11 -3.37 -28.76
CA VAL A 67 11.76 -3.30 -27.34
C VAL A 67 10.27 -3.56 -27.26
N GLN A 68 9.90 -4.82 -27.30
CA GLN A 68 8.59 -5.27 -26.86
C GLN A 68 8.49 -4.87 -25.40
N VAL A 69 7.79 -3.76 -25.17
CA VAL A 69 7.34 -3.38 -23.82
C VAL A 69 6.58 -4.58 -23.27
N PRO A 70 7.09 -5.24 -22.21
CA PRO A 70 6.42 -6.42 -21.69
C PRO A 70 5.01 -6.03 -21.30
N GLU A 71 4.01 -6.67 -21.93
CA GLU A 71 2.63 -6.55 -21.47
C GLU A 71 2.61 -6.83 -19.97
N PRO A 72 1.90 -6.01 -19.15
CA PRO A 72 1.75 -6.30 -17.72
C PRO A 72 0.99 -7.62 -17.59
N VAL A 73 1.73 -8.69 -17.52
CA VAL A 73 1.19 -10.02 -17.21
C VAL A 73 0.63 -10.00 -15.79
N PRO A 74 -0.57 -10.56 -15.55
CA PRO A 74 -1.07 -10.77 -14.21
C PRO A 74 0.02 -11.44 -13.37
N SER A 75 0.18 -11.02 -12.11
CA SER A 75 1.23 -11.58 -11.27
C SER A 75 1.21 -13.10 -11.33
N THR A 76 2.27 -13.69 -11.86
CA THR A 76 2.42 -15.15 -11.95
C THR A 76 2.83 -15.77 -10.62
N ASN A 77 3.00 -14.94 -9.58
CA ASN A 77 3.32 -15.43 -8.25
C ASN A 77 2.08 -16.09 -7.61
N PRO A 78 2.09 -17.41 -7.35
CA PRO A 78 0.93 -18.13 -6.82
C PRO A 78 0.49 -17.59 -5.45
N ALA A 79 1.40 -17.05 -4.64
CA ALA A 79 1.04 -16.44 -3.36
C ALA A 79 0.23 -15.16 -3.56
N VAL A 80 0.56 -14.33 -4.56
CA VAL A 80 -0.20 -13.11 -4.88
C VAL A 80 -1.58 -13.49 -5.42
N THR A 81 -1.66 -14.48 -6.32
CA THR A 81 -2.93 -14.98 -6.84
C THR A 81 -3.84 -15.49 -5.71
N SER A 82 -3.29 -16.26 -4.77
CA SER A 82 -4.03 -16.75 -3.60
C SER A 82 -4.57 -15.60 -2.74
N LEU A 83 -3.73 -14.59 -2.44
CA LEU A 83 -4.14 -13.42 -1.66
C LEU A 83 -5.17 -12.57 -2.40
N THR A 84 -5.07 -12.44 -3.73
CA THR A 84 -6.05 -11.74 -4.55
C THR A 84 -7.42 -12.42 -4.48
N ASN A 85 -7.45 -13.75 -4.62
CA ASN A 85 -8.68 -14.52 -4.51
C ASN A 85 -9.29 -14.43 -3.11
N GLN A 86 -8.48 -14.51 -2.06
CA GLN A 86 -8.92 -14.38 -0.69
C GLN A 86 -9.50 -12.97 -0.42
N ALA A 87 -8.79 -11.91 -0.82
CA ALA A 87 -9.26 -10.54 -0.67
C ALA A 87 -10.58 -10.30 -1.42
N ARG A 88 -10.71 -10.86 -2.63
CA ARG A 88 -11.96 -10.80 -3.41
C ARG A 88 -13.12 -11.53 -2.72
N ALA A 89 -12.87 -12.69 -2.14
CA ALA A 89 -13.87 -13.42 -1.37
C ALA A 89 -14.35 -12.62 -0.14
N GLN A 90 -13.42 -12.01 0.60
CA GLN A 90 -13.72 -11.14 1.74
C GLN A 90 -14.52 -9.90 1.32
N TYR A 91 -14.17 -9.26 0.20
CA TYR A 91 -14.93 -8.16 -0.36
C TYR A 91 -16.37 -8.59 -0.67
N ASN A 92 -16.57 -9.74 -1.29
CA ASN A 92 -17.89 -10.27 -1.65
C ASN A 92 -18.75 -10.59 -0.43
N THR A 93 -18.15 -10.97 0.68
CA THR A 93 -18.83 -11.16 1.98
C THR A 93 -19.01 -9.86 2.78
N ARG A 94 -18.67 -8.72 2.20
CA ARG A 94 -18.72 -7.36 2.80
C ARG A 94 -17.75 -7.15 3.98
N ASP A 95 -16.77 -8.02 4.13
CA ASP A 95 -15.68 -7.82 5.09
C ASP A 95 -14.59 -6.97 4.46
N TYR A 96 -14.91 -5.69 4.27
CA TYR A 96 -14.07 -4.75 3.53
C TYR A 96 -12.74 -4.46 4.22
N GLN A 97 -12.71 -4.43 5.54
CA GLN A 97 -11.46 -4.16 6.29
C GLN A 97 -10.48 -5.32 6.14
N THR A 98 -10.96 -6.55 6.27
CA THR A 98 -10.12 -7.73 6.08
C THR A 98 -9.70 -7.89 4.61
N ALA A 99 -10.58 -7.54 3.65
CA ALA A 99 -10.23 -7.51 2.23
C ALA A 99 -9.06 -6.54 1.95
N ILE A 100 -9.09 -5.34 2.52
CA ILE A 100 -8.01 -4.36 2.42
C ILE A 100 -6.71 -4.95 3.00
N ALA A 101 -6.74 -5.46 4.23
CA ALA A 101 -5.56 -6.00 4.89
C ALA A 101 -4.93 -7.17 4.10
N THR A 102 -5.77 -8.05 3.53
CA THR A 102 -5.32 -9.17 2.71
C THR A 102 -4.71 -8.69 1.39
N ALA A 103 -5.34 -7.72 0.72
CA ALA A 103 -4.84 -7.15 -0.51
C ALA A 103 -3.50 -6.39 -0.28
N GLU A 104 -3.37 -5.64 0.81
CA GLU A 104 -2.12 -4.98 1.19
C GLU A 104 -0.99 -5.98 1.45
N ARG A 105 -1.28 -7.17 2.01
CA ARG A 105 -0.29 -8.25 2.13
C ARG A 105 0.16 -8.72 0.76
N GLY A 106 -0.74 -8.83 -0.21
CA GLY A 106 -0.40 -9.15 -1.60
C GLY A 106 0.50 -8.09 -2.22
N LEU A 107 0.21 -6.80 -2.00
CA LEU A 107 1.03 -5.69 -2.50
C LEU A 107 2.44 -5.62 -1.89
N ARG A 108 2.66 -6.20 -0.72
CA ARG A 108 4.02 -6.35 -0.17
C ARG A 108 4.86 -7.36 -0.96
N ILE A 109 4.22 -8.34 -1.59
CA ILE A 109 4.88 -9.35 -2.42
C ILE A 109 5.04 -8.83 -3.85
N ASP A 110 3.96 -8.30 -4.44
CA ASP A 110 3.95 -7.72 -5.77
C ASP A 110 3.22 -6.36 -5.78
N ARG A 111 4.02 -5.29 -5.80
CA ARG A 111 3.53 -3.91 -5.82
C ARG A 111 2.93 -3.49 -7.17
N ARG A 112 3.05 -4.34 -8.20
CA ARG A 112 2.59 -4.05 -9.55
C ARG A 112 1.29 -4.78 -9.91
N SER A 113 0.62 -5.40 -8.95
CA SER A 113 -0.66 -6.10 -9.15
C SER A 113 -1.84 -5.11 -9.14
N PRO A 114 -2.39 -4.71 -10.30
CA PRO A 114 -3.47 -3.73 -10.37
C PRO A 114 -4.78 -4.26 -9.78
N GLU A 115 -4.98 -5.57 -9.76
CA GLU A 115 -6.17 -6.21 -9.19
C GLU A 115 -6.27 -6.01 -7.69
N LEU A 116 -5.13 -6.04 -6.98
CA LEU A 116 -5.10 -5.76 -5.54
C LEU A 116 -5.46 -4.31 -5.24
N TYR A 117 -4.95 -3.37 -6.04
CA TYR A 117 -5.34 -1.96 -5.94
C TYR A 117 -6.84 -1.76 -6.17
N LEU A 118 -7.42 -2.46 -7.15
CA LEU A 118 -8.84 -2.40 -7.43
C LEU A 118 -9.67 -2.87 -6.23
N ILE A 119 -9.31 -4.02 -5.61
CA ILE A 119 -10.03 -4.55 -4.44
C ILE A 119 -9.96 -3.55 -3.27
N ILE A 120 -8.79 -2.96 -3.02
CA ILE A 120 -8.63 -1.97 -1.95
C ILE A 120 -9.48 -0.73 -2.25
N ALA A 121 -9.41 -0.19 -3.47
CA ALA A 121 -10.17 0.99 -3.87
C ALA A 121 -11.69 0.76 -3.73
N GLN A 122 -12.18 -0.36 -4.21
CA GLN A 122 -13.60 -0.74 -4.07
C GLN A 122 -14.00 -0.88 -2.59
N SER A 123 -13.14 -1.46 -1.77
CA SER A 123 -13.40 -1.62 -0.33
C SER A 123 -13.48 -0.27 0.38
N TYR A 124 -12.60 0.68 0.04
CA TYR A 124 -12.68 2.03 0.60
C TYR A 124 -13.93 2.80 0.17
N VAL A 125 -14.42 2.58 -1.06
CA VAL A 125 -15.71 3.13 -1.50
C VAL A 125 -16.84 2.62 -0.59
N GLN A 126 -16.88 1.32 -0.33
CA GLN A 126 -17.89 0.72 0.54
C GLN A 126 -17.81 1.20 2.01
N LEU A 127 -16.63 1.60 2.45
CA LEU A 127 -16.38 2.19 3.77
C LEU A 127 -16.60 3.71 3.81
N ALA A 128 -17.15 4.31 2.74
CA ALA A 128 -17.37 5.75 2.59
C ALA A 128 -16.08 6.58 2.80
N MET A 129 -14.95 6.09 2.29
CA MET A 129 -13.63 6.73 2.34
C MET A 129 -13.13 7.10 0.93
N PRO A 130 -13.80 8.04 0.22
CA PRO A 130 -13.55 8.32 -1.20
C PRO A 130 -12.12 8.79 -1.48
N GLN A 131 -11.52 9.60 -0.61
CA GLN A 131 -10.17 10.11 -0.81
C GLN A 131 -9.13 8.97 -0.79
N ARG A 132 -9.32 7.96 0.08
CA ARG A 132 -8.45 6.77 0.08
C ARG A 132 -8.67 5.92 -1.15
N ALA A 133 -9.94 5.72 -1.54
CA ALA A 133 -10.27 4.98 -2.75
C ALA A 133 -9.57 5.58 -3.97
N GLU A 134 -9.60 6.92 -4.13
CA GLU A 134 -8.96 7.61 -5.25
C GLU A 134 -7.45 7.40 -5.30
N GLN A 135 -6.76 7.44 -4.15
CA GLN A 135 -5.32 7.18 -4.09
C GLN A 135 -4.97 5.78 -4.63
N PHE A 136 -5.75 4.77 -4.25
CA PHE A 136 -5.52 3.40 -4.73
C PHE A 136 -5.93 3.22 -6.19
N VAL A 137 -6.96 3.92 -6.68
CA VAL A 137 -7.30 3.96 -8.10
C VAL A 137 -6.14 4.50 -8.92
N GLN A 138 -5.57 5.64 -8.53
CA GLN A 138 -4.45 6.25 -9.25
C GLN A 138 -3.24 5.32 -9.32
N GLN A 139 -2.92 4.63 -8.22
CA GLN A 139 -1.82 3.66 -8.20
C GLN A 139 -2.13 2.43 -9.07
N GLY A 140 -3.35 1.89 -8.99
CA GLY A 140 -3.78 0.77 -9.80
C GLY A 140 -3.72 1.07 -11.30
N LEU A 141 -4.17 2.25 -11.72
CA LEU A 141 -4.11 2.69 -13.11
C LEU A 141 -2.67 2.81 -13.64
N ARG A 142 -1.72 3.19 -12.79
CA ARG A 142 -0.29 3.27 -13.16
C ARG A 142 0.29 1.91 -13.54
N TYR A 143 -0.21 0.85 -12.94
CA TYR A 143 0.25 -0.52 -13.17
C TYR A 143 -0.67 -1.33 -14.10
N SER A 144 -1.79 -0.75 -14.52
CA SER A 144 -2.74 -1.39 -15.43
C SER A 144 -2.35 -1.14 -16.88
N GLN A 145 -2.59 -2.13 -17.71
CA GLN A 145 -2.57 -1.94 -19.14
C GLN A 145 -3.80 -1.13 -19.57
N ALA A 146 -3.60 -0.13 -20.43
CA ALA A 146 -4.70 0.67 -20.97
C ALA A 146 -5.71 -0.23 -21.69
N GLY A 147 -7.01 -0.02 -21.41
CA GLY A 147 -8.09 -0.83 -22.00
C GLY A 147 -8.25 -2.23 -21.40
N SER A 148 -7.46 -2.61 -20.38
CA SER A 148 -7.71 -3.86 -19.67
C SER A 148 -8.99 -3.78 -18.82
N ALA A 149 -9.61 -4.93 -18.57
CA ALA A 149 -10.80 -5.02 -17.70
C ALA A 149 -10.58 -4.42 -16.31
N VAL A 150 -9.35 -4.56 -15.76
CA VAL A 150 -8.99 -3.99 -14.46
C VAL A 150 -8.87 -2.48 -14.55
N ALA A 151 -8.25 -1.93 -15.61
CA ALA A 151 -8.16 -0.50 -15.82
C ALA A 151 -9.56 0.13 -15.95
N GLU A 152 -10.44 -0.47 -16.72
CA GLU A 152 -11.83 -0.01 -16.84
C GLU A 152 -12.59 -0.06 -15.53
N ALA A 153 -12.36 -1.12 -14.72
CA ALA A 153 -12.96 -1.22 -13.40
C ALA A 153 -12.46 -0.13 -12.45
N LEU A 154 -11.16 0.19 -12.48
CA LEU A 154 -10.57 1.29 -11.72
C LEU A 154 -11.14 2.65 -12.14
N LEU A 155 -11.32 2.87 -13.45
CA LEU A 155 -11.94 4.09 -13.97
C LEU A 155 -13.39 4.24 -13.48
N ARG A 156 -14.18 3.16 -13.48
CA ARG A 156 -15.53 3.18 -12.89
C ARG A 156 -15.54 3.54 -11.41
N VAL A 157 -14.58 3.03 -10.64
CA VAL A 157 -14.43 3.41 -9.20
C VAL A 157 -14.11 4.90 -9.08
N ARG A 158 -13.20 5.43 -9.90
CA ARG A 158 -12.87 6.85 -9.92
C ARG A 158 -14.10 7.71 -10.20
N ASP A 159 -14.87 7.33 -11.22
CA ASP A 159 -16.05 8.09 -11.64
C ASP A 159 -17.13 8.07 -10.54
N ALA A 160 -17.30 6.95 -9.85
CA ALA A 160 -18.17 6.85 -8.69
C ALA A 160 -17.72 7.76 -7.54
N VAL A 161 -16.42 7.81 -7.26
CA VAL A 161 -15.84 8.68 -6.21
C VAL A 161 -16.05 10.15 -6.55
N SER A 162 -15.87 10.55 -7.82
CA SER A 162 -15.98 11.93 -8.25
C SER A 162 -17.42 12.43 -8.38
N SER A 163 -18.39 11.54 -8.61
CA SER A 163 -19.82 11.90 -8.68
C SER A 163 -20.47 12.09 -7.30
N GLY A 164 -19.78 11.76 -6.24
CA GLY A 164 -20.28 11.87 -4.86
C GLY A 164 -21.45 10.92 -4.65
N PHE A 165 -21.24 9.77 -4.08
CA PHE A 165 -22.20 8.69 -3.84
C PHE A 165 -23.66 9.07 -3.85
#